data_da347948c5ebb7233ab5621a1d2681e8
#
_entry.id   da347948c5ebb7233ab5621a1d2681e8
#
_cell.length_a   1.000
_cell.length_b   1.000
_cell.length_c   1.000
_cell.angle_alpha   90.00
_cell.angle_beta   90.00
_cell.angle_gamma   90.00
#
_symmetry.space_group_name_H-M   'P 1'
#
loop_
_entity.id
_entity.type
_entity.pdbx_description
1 polymer ?
#
loop_
_entity_poly.entity_id
_entity_poly.type
_entity_poly.pdbx_seq_one_letter_code
_entity_poly.pdbx_strand_id
1 'polypeptide(L)'
;MFLLVVVLLVTHAQTELTVATIGCIAAVLMALATLCTSGGRLFAKVDYRTLLFFIGLFVVVSGLEDTGCLDVLAGWISRISGGHTAVMVAIILWLSAVCSAFVDNIPFAATMVPVIQSMSQSQGVDLSVLAWALSIGTDLGGSATPIGASANVVGTSVAAKNGHPVTWGTYCKYCAPATVLVITIAMVCLFVRYL
;
A
#
# COMPACT_ATOMS: atom_id res chain seq x y z
N MET A 1 -0.15 20.64 14.84
CA MET A 1 0.05 19.18 14.80
C MET A 1 0.32 18.65 13.38
N PHE A 2 -0.54 18.89 12.41
CA PHE A 2 -0.35 18.37 11.03
C PHE A 2 1.03 18.73 10.46
N LEU A 3 1.43 20.01 10.49
CA LEU A 3 2.73 20.47 10.02
C LEU A 3 3.92 19.80 10.77
N LEU A 4 3.78 19.57 12.06
CA LEU A 4 4.81 18.86 12.85
C LEU A 4 5.00 17.43 12.34
N VAL A 5 3.89 16.71 12.10
CA VAL A 5 3.94 15.34 11.57
C VAL A 5 4.57 15.32 10.18
N VAL A 6 4.21 16.27 9.31
CA VAL A 6 4.79 16.39 7.96
C VAL A 6 6.31 16.63 8.04
N VAL A 7 6.73 17.56 8.90
CA VAL A 7 8.18 17.85 9.09
C VAL A 7 8.91 16.60 9.59
N LEU A 8 8.37 15.90 10.59
CA LEU A 8 8.98 14.68 11.12
C LEU A 8 9.05 13.57 10.07
N LEU A 9 8.02 13.43 9.22
CA LEU A 9 8.01 12.46 8.13
C LEU A 9 9.00 12.82 7.01
N VAL A 10 9.20 14.10 6.71
CA VAL A 10 10.18 14.53 5.70
C VAL A 10 11.62 14.35 6.23
N THR A 11 11.82 14.55 7.53
CA THR A 11 13.15 14.47 8.16
C THR A 11 13.46 13.10 8.76
N HIS A 12 12.57 12.10 8.64
CA HIS A 12 12.73 10.80 9.29
C HIS A 12 14.05 10.09 8.91
N ALA A 13 14.48 10.21 7.65
CA ALA A 13 15.73 9.62 7.17
C ALA A 13 16.98 10.23 7.83
N GLN A 14 16.88 11.46 8.37
CA GLN A 14 17.98 12.17 9.06
C GLN A 14 17.92 11.98 10.57
N THR A 15 16.73 11.72 11.12
CA THR A 15 16.50 11.64 12.58
C THR A 15 16.52 10.21 13.12
N GLU A 16 16.73 9.20 12.25
CA GLU A 16 16.67 7.77 12.58
C GLU A 16 15.33 7.33 13.22
N LEU A 17 14.33 8.21 13.23
CA LEU A 17 13.00 7.90 13.75
C LEU A 17 12.22 7.08 12.73
N THR A 18 11.69 5.95 13.14
CA THR A 18 10.80 5.17 12.27
C THR A 18 9.46 5.89 12.09
N VAL A 19 8.80 5.66 10.94
CA VAL A 19 7.46 6.21 10.67
C VAL A 19 6.46 5.80 11.77
N ALA A 20 6.58 4.57 12.29
CA ALA A 20 5.77 4.08 13.40
C ALA A 20 5.99 4.91 14.69
N THR A 21 7.24 5.21 15.02
CA THR A 21 7.58 6.05 16.19
C THR A 21 7.00 7.45 16.04
N ILE A 22 7.11 8.05 14.85
CA ILE A 22 6.51 9.37 14.57
C ILE A 22 4.99 9.31 14.73
N GLY A 23 4.34 8.27 14.23
CA GLY A 23 2.90 8.05 14.39
C GLY A 23 2.49 7.92 15.86
N CYS A 24 3.24 7.14 16.65
CA CYS A 24 2.99 7.00 18.10
C CYS A 24 3.16 8.33 18.84
N ILE A 25 4.23 9.09 18.57
CA ILE A 25 4.45 10.40 19.17
C ILE A 25 3.30 11.35 18.83
N ALA A 26 2.89 11.40 17.57
CA ALA A 26 1.78 12.22 17.14
C ALA A 26 0.46 11.84 17.83
N ALA A 27 0.17 10.54 17.96
CA ALA A 27 -1.01 10.04 18.63
C ALA A 27 -1.02 10.40 20.12
N VAL A 28 0.09 10.24 20.82
CA VAL A 28 0.23 10.61 22.24
C VAL A 28 0.06 12.10 22.43
N LEU A 29 0.71 12.93 21.62
CA LEU A 29 0.59 14.39 21.71
C LEU A 29 -0.84 14.86 21.44
N MET A 30 -1.53 14.25 20.45
CA MET A 30 -2.94 14.53 20.18
C MET A 30 -3.84 14.10 21.34
N ALA A 31 -3.60 12.93 21.93
CA ALA A 31 -4.35 12.45 23.09
C ALA A 31 -4.21 13.40 24.27
N LEU A 32 -2.98 13.82 24.60
CA LEU A 32 -2.71 14.78 25.69
C LEU A 32 -3.36 16.15 25.44
N ALA A 33 -3.19 16.70 24.23
CA ALA A 33 -3.81 17.97 23.86
C ALA A 33 -5.34 17.93 24.00
N THR A 34 -5.93 16.80 23.67
CA THR A 34 -7.37 16.58 23.73
C THR A 34 -7.90 16.40 25.15
N LEU A 35 -7.15 15.71 26.00
CA LEU A 35 -7.50 15.60 27.42
C LEU A 35 -7.53 16.99 28.07
N CYS A 36 -6.61 17.87 27.70
CA CYS A 36 -6.53 19.24 28.23
C CYS A 36 -7.63 20.17 27.69
N THR A 37 -8.11 19.96 26.44
CA THR A 37 -9.01 20.92 25.77
C THR A 37 -10.46 20.47 25.69
N SER A 38 -10.72 19.17 25.55
CA SER A 38 -12.05 18.65 25.17
C SER A 38 -12.57 17.53 26.08
N GLY A 39 -11.93 17.28 27.22
CA GLY A 39 -12.41 16.29 28.22
C GLY A 39 -12.62 14.89 27.67
N GLY A 40 -11.75 14.43 26.74
CA GLY A 40 -11.80 13.04 26.25
C GLY A 40 -12.81 12.76 25.12
N ARG A 41 -13.59 13.75 24.66
CA ARG A 41 -14.60 13.56 23.58
C ARG A 41 -14.00 13.09 22.24
N LEU A 42 -12.69 13.28 22.04
CA LEU A 42 -12.02 12.83 20.83
C LEU A 42 -11.83 11.31 20.79
N PHE A 43 -11.67 10.64 21.93
CA PHE A 43 -11.58 9.19 21.96
C PHE A 43 -12.82 8.50 21.38
N ALA A 44 -13.99 9.14 21.52
CA ALA A 44 -15.23 8.67 20.90
C ALA A 44 -15.25 8.81 19.35
N LYS A 45 -14.33 9.62 18.78
CA LYS A 45 -14.20 9.80 17.32
C LYS A 45 -13.11 8.94 16.68
N VAL A 46 -12.38 8.18 17.48
CA VAL A 46 -11.39 7.23 16.97
C VAL A 46 -12.10 6.13 16.21
N ASP A 47 -11.63 5.85 15.01
CA ASP A 47 -12.15 4.76 14.19
C ASP A 47 -11.57 3.41 14.66
N TYR A 48 -12.14 2.89 15.75
CA TYR A 48 -11.76 1.58 16.31
C TYR A 48 -12.00 0.44 15.31
N ARG A 49 -12.94 0.61 14.38
CA ARG A 49 -13.24 -0.41 13.36
C ARG A 49 -12.07 -0.61 12.43
N THR A 50 -11.49 0.49 11.96
CA THR A 50 -10.28 0.45 11.11
C THR A 50 -9.07 -0.09 11.89
N LEU A 51 -8.90 0.29 13.16
CA LEU A 51 -7.81 -0.25 13.99
C LEU A 51 -7.94 -1.77 14.18
N LEU A 52 -9.14 -2.26 14.53
CA LEU A 52 -9.40 -3.70 14.67
C LEU A 52 -9.23 -4.46 13.35
N PHE A 53 -9.60 -3.85 12.24
CA PHE A 53 -9.35 -4.42 10.92
C PHE A 53 -7.86 -4.64 10.67
N PHE A 54 -7.01 -3.64 10.92
CA PHE A 54 -5.56 -3.79 10.73
C PHE A 54 -4.94 -4.79 11.71
N ILE A 55 -5.38 -4.81 12.98
CA ILE A 55 -4.92 -5.83 13.95
C ILE A 55 -5.27 -7.23 13.42
N GLY A 56 -6.51 -7.45 13.00
CA GLY A 56 -6.93 -8.73 12.42
C GLY A 56 -6.15 -9.10 11.15
N LEU A 57 -5.91 -8.13 10.28
CA LEU A 57 -5.11 -8.31 9.06
C LEU A 57 -3.70 -8.82 9.40
N PHE A 58 -2.99 -8.16 10.31
CA PHE A 58 -1.62 -8.56 10.66
C PHE A 58 -1.57 -9.92 11.35
N VAL A 59 -2.59 -10.28 12.17
CA VAL A 59 -2.70 -11.62 12.75
C VAL A 59 -2.87 -12.69 11.65
N VAL A 60 -3.71 -12.43 10.64
CA VAL A 60 -3.90 -13.35 9.51
C VAL A 60 -2.62 -13.47 8.68
N VAL A 61 -1.96 -12.35 8.39
CA VAL A 61 -0.69 -12.34 7.61
C VAL A 61 0.40 -13.13 8.35
N SER A 62 0.54 -12.92 9.67
CA SER A 62 1.49 -13.70 10.49
C SER A 62 1.16 -15.20 10.46
N GLY A 63 -0.11 -15.58 10.54
CA GLY A 63 -0.52 -16.98 10.39
C GLY A 63 -0.21 -17.58 9.01
N LEU A 64 -0.34 -16.79 7.94
CA LEU A 64 0.05 -17.22 6.59
C LEU A 64 1.58 -17.38 6.46
N GLU A 65 2.35 -16.54 7.12
CA GLU A 65 3.81 -16.63 7.18
C GLU A 65 4.24 -17.89 7.94
N ASP A 66 3.72 -18.10 9.15
CA ASP A 66 4.02 -19.26 9.99
C ASP A 66 3.64 -20.60 9.33
N THR A 67 2.60 -20.62 8.51
CA THR A 67 2.18 -21.83 7.77
C THR A 67 2.95 -22.07 6.49
N GLY A 68 3.87 -21.18 6.09
CA GLY A 68 4.65 -21.28 4.85
C GLY A 68 3.84 -21.01 3.57
N CYS A 69 2.60 -20.55 3.67
CA CYS A 69 1.76 -20.20 2.52
C CYS A 69 2.40 -19.11 1.66
N LEU A 70 3.05 -18.14 2.28
CA LEU A 70 3.72 -17.03 1.58
C LEU A 70 4.97 -17.51 0.84
N ASP A 71 5.68 -18.51 1.37
CA ASP A 71 6.84 -19.13 0.70
C ASP A 71 6.43 -19.92 -0.54
N VAL A 72 5.26 -20.58 -0.51
CA VAL A 72 4.69 -21.23 -1.70
C VAL A 72 4.40 -20.21 -2.80
N LEU A 73 3.82 -19.07 -2.44
CA LEU A 73 3.55 -17.98 -3.40
C LEU A 73 4.86 -17.42 -3.96
N ALA A 74 5.84 -17.14 -3.11
CA ALA A 74 7.18 -16.70 -3.50
C ALA A 74 7.85 -17.72 -4.46
N GLY A 75 7.76 -19.01 -4.15
CA GLY A 75 8.26 -20.09 -4.99
C GLY A 75 7.57 -20.19 -6.35
N TRP A 76 6.26 -19.91 -6.42
CA TRP A 76 5.52 -19.85 -7.68
C TRP A 76 5.99 -18.70 -8.56
N ILE A 77 6.10 -17.51 -8.01
CA ILE A 77 6.60 -16.32 -8.74
C ILE A 77 8.03 -16.59 -9.24
N SER A 78 8.87 -17.16 -8.40
CA SER A 78 10.26 -17.53 -8.75
C SER A 78 10.32 -18.54 -9.90
N ARG A 79 9.48 -19.56 -9.89
CA ARG A 79 9.43 -20.58 -10.98
C ARG A 79 8.96 -19.96 -12.29
N ILE A 80 7.93 -19.12 -12.26
CA ILE A 80 7.40 -18.48 -13.48
C ILE A 80 8.42 -17.49 -14.05
N SER A 81 9.18 -16.82 -13.19
CA SER A 81 10.22 -15.87 -13.62
C SER A 81 11.47 -16.55 -14.19
N GLY A 82 11.62 -17.86 -13.98
CA GLY A 82 12.78 -18.60 -14.45
C GLY A 82 14.11 -18.09 -13.86
N GLY A 83 14.08 -17.42 -12.70
CA GLY A 83 15.23 -16.78 -12.06
C GLY A 83 15.66 -15.46 -12.69
N HIS A 84 14.93 -14.96 -13.69
CA HIS A 84 15.22 -13.66 -14.29
C HIS A 84 14.64 -12.52 -13.47
N THR A 85 15.48 -11.64 -12.91
CA THR A 85 15.07 -10.51 -12.06
C THR A 85 14.07 -9.58 -12.77
N ALA A 86 14.28 -9.29 -14.06
CA ALA A 86 13.36 -8.45 -14.83
C ALA A 86 11.94 -9.02 -14.90
N VAL A 87 11.82 -10.33 -15.13
CA VAL A 87 10.52 -11.00 -15.19
C VAL A 87 9.86 -11.03 -13.80
N MET A 88 10.65 -11.26 -12.76
CA MET A 88 10.19 -11.25 -11.37
C MET A 88 9.63 -9.87 -10.97
N VAL A 89 10.37 -8.81 -11.27
CA VAL A 89 9.94 -7.42 -11.04
C VAL A 89 8.65 -7.11 -11.82
N ALA A 90 8.58 -7.53 -13.09
CA ALA A 90 7.37 -7.34 -13.90
C ALA A 90 6.15 -8.09 -13.32
N ILE A 91 6.33 -9.34 -12.88
CA ILE A 91 5.25 -10.13 -12.27
C ILE A 91 4.77 -9.45 -10.97
N ILE A 92 5.68 -9.05 -10.08
CA ILE A 92 5.30 -8.39 -8.83
C ILE A 92 4.56 -7.10 -9.12
N LEU A 93 5.07 -6.26 -10.03
CA LEU A 93 4.46 -4.99 -10.39
C LEU A 93 3.02 -5.17 -10.92
N TRP A 94 2.84 -6.04 -11.91
CA TRP A 94 1.54 -6.25 -12.55
C TRP A 94 0.56 -7.02 -11.67
N LEU A 95 1.03 -8.04 -10.95
CA LEU A 95 0.21 -8.76 -9.98
C LEU A 95 -0.31 -7.80 -8.90
N SER A 96 0.58 -6.98 -8.35
CA SER A 96 0.23 -5.98 -7.35
C SER A 96 -0.77 -4.97 -7.90
N ALA A 97 -0.60 -4.51 -9.14
CA ALA A 97 -1.51 -3.57 -9.76
C ALA A 97 -2.91 -4.17 -9.98
N VAL A 98 -3.00 -5.40 -10.47
CA VAL A 98 -4.29 -6.07 -10.69
C VAL A 98 -5.00 -6.33 -9.37
N CYS A 99 -4.29 -6.83 -8.37
CA CYS A 99 -4.89 -7.10 -7.06
C CYS A 99 -5.32 -5.79 -6.36
N SER A 100 -4.49 -4.76 -6.40
CA SER A 100 -4.80 -3.46 -5.78
C SER A 100 -5.94 -2.72 -6.49
N ALA A 101 -6.25 -3.04 -7.73
CA ALA A 101 -7.43 -2.51 -8.40
C ALA A 101 -8.76 -2.90 -7.71
N PHE A 102 -8.77 -3.98 -6.93
CA PHE A 102 -9.96 -4.51 -6.24
C PHE A 102 -9.83 -4.55 -4.72
N VAL A 103 -8.60 -4.58 -4.21
CA VAL A 103 -8.29 -4.59 -2.78
C VAL A 103 -7.53 -3.31 -2.46
N ASP A 104 -7.86 -2.66 -1.34
CA ASP A 104 -7.14 -1.45 -0.90
C ASP A 104 -5.62 -1.72 -0.84
N ASN A 105 -4.83 -0.77 -1.29
CA ASN A 105 -3.37 -0.89 -1.45
C ASN A 105 -2.64 -1.24 -0.14
N ILE A 106 -3.06 -0.69 0.99
CA ILE A 106 -2.37 -0.89 2.28
C ILE A 106 -2.45 -2.35 2.75
N PRO A 107 -3.64 -3.00 2.86
CA PRO A 107 -3.72 -4.40 3.26
C PRO A 107 -3.03 -5.34 2.27
N PHE A 108 -3.12 -5.06 0.97
CA PHE A 108 -2.45 -5.88 -0.03
C PHE A 108 -0.92 -5.78 0.10
N ALA A 109 -0.38 -4.56 0.19
CA ALA A 109 1.07 -4.35 0.36
C ALA A 109 1.57 -5.03 1.64
N ALA A 110 0.86 -4.89 2.77
CA ALA A 110 1.23 -5.53 4.03
C ALA A 110 1.33 -7.07 3.91
N THR A 111 0.43 -7.69 3.14
CA THR A 111 0.45 -9.14 2.89
C THR A 111 1.62 -9.55 1.98
N MET A 112 1.99 -8.70 1.03
CA MET A 112 3.05 -9.01 0.06
C MET A 112 4.47 -8.73 0.56
N VAL A 113 4.64 -7.94 1.62
CA VAL A 113 5.97 -7.64 2.17
C VAL A 113 6.74 -8.91 2.57
N PRO A 114 6.20 -9.86 3.36
CA PRO A 114 6.89 -11.11 3.65
C PRO A 114 7.23 -11.93 2.40
N VAL A 115 6.36 -11.92 1.38
CA VAL A 115 6.57 -12.63 0.11
C VAL A 115 7.81 -12.10 -0.59
N ILE A 116 7.94 -10.77 -0.77
CA ILE A 116 9.12 -10.18 -1.41
C ILE A 116 10.39 -10.34 -0.57
N GLN A 117 10.29 -10.39 0.76
CA GLN A 117 11.40 -10.68 1.65
C GLN A 117 11.91 -12.12 1.46
N SER A 118 11.01 -13.11 1.45
CA SER A 118 11.34 -14.51 1.16
C SER A 118 11.97 -14.66 -0.23
N MET A 119 11.45 -13.97 -1.24
CA MET A 119 12.02 -13.96 -2.60
C MET A 119 13.42 -13.34 -2.64
N SER A 120 13.64 -12.22 -1.97
CA SER A 120 14.93 -11.56 -1.88
C SER A 120 15.98 -12.50 -1.26
N GLN A 121 15.64 -13.17 -0.17
CA GLN A 121 16.53 -14.10 0.53
C GLN A 121 16.83 -15.36 -0.30
N SER A 122 15.81 -15.93 -0.94
CA SER A 122 15.94 -17.19 -1.68
C SER A 122 16.59 -17.04 -3.06
N GLN A 123 16.41 -15.89 -3.73
CA GLN A 123 16.88 -15.65 -5.10
C GLN A 123 18.07 -14.67 -5.17
N GLY A 124 18.45 -14.04 -4.05
CA GLY A 124 19.53 -13.05 -4.02
C GLY A 124 19.23 -11.76 -4.76
N VAL A 125 17.94 -11.46 -5.00
CA VAL A 125 17.50 -10.21 -5.63
C VAL A 125 17.45 -9.11 -4.58
N ASP A 126 17.88 -7.90 -4.94
CA ASP A 126 17.83 -6.76 -4.03
C ASP A 126 16.37 -6.48 -3.59
N LEU A 127 16.15 -6.51 -2.27
CA LEU A 127 14.85 -6.26 -1.67
C LEU A 127 14.28 -4.89 -2.07
N SER A 128 15.15 -3.87 -2.24
CA SER A 128 14.70 -2.53 -2.59
C SER A 128 14.04 -2.49 -3.98
N VAL A 129 14.52 -3.27 -4.93
CA VAL A 129 13.93 -3.38 -6.27
C VAL A 129 12.56 -4.02 -6.23
N LEU A 130 12.41 -5.12 -5.45
CA LEU A 130 11.13 -5.80 -5.26
C LEU A 130 10.14 -4.91 -4.50
N ALA A 131 10.61 -4.16 -3.50
CA ALA A 131 9.80 -3.21 -2.75
C ALA A 131 9.30 -2.05 -3.62
N TRP A 132 10.13 -1.52 -4.52
CA TRP A 132 9.69 -0.54 -5.49
C TRP A 132 8.65 -1.09 -6.46
N ALA A 133 8.85 -2.32 -6.96
CA ALA A 133 7.87 -2.95 -7.84
C ALA A 133 6.52 -3.16 -7.13
N LEU A 134 6.54 -3.63 -5.89
CA LEU A 134 5.35 -3.80 -5.05
C LEU A 134 4.65 -2.45 -4.79
N SER A 135 5.39 -1.45 -4.32
CA SER A 135 4.84 -0.14 -3.97
C SER A 135 4.21 0.55 -5.18
N ILE A 136 4.94 0.63 -6.29
CA ILE A 136 4.45 1.26 -7.52
C ILE A 136 3.25 0.49 -8.08
N GLY A 137 3.30 -0.84 -8.07
CA GLY A 137 2.21 -1.68 -8.53
C GLY A 137 0.94 -1.47 -7.72
N THR A 138 1.04 -1.49 -6.40
CA THR A 138 -0.11 -1.29 -5.51
C THR A 138 -0.70 0.11 -5.61
N ASP A 139 0.13 1.15 -5.57
CA ASP A 139 -0.35 2.53 -5.59
C ASP A 139 -0.99 2.91 -6.93
N LEU A 140 -0.32 2.61 -8.02
CA LEU A 140 -0.86 2.92 -9.35
C LEU A 140 -2.06 2.03 -9.68
N GLY A 141 -1.99 0.74 -9.33
CA GLY A 141 -3.06 -0.24 -9.60
C GLY A 141 -4.37 0.13 -8.94
N GLY A 142 -4.33 0.65 -7.72
CA GLY A 142 -5.51 1.15 -7.00
C GLY A 142 -6.28 2.24 -7.74
N SER A 143 -5.65 2.94 -8.69
CA SER A 143 -6.32 3.97 -9.49
C SER A 143 -7.20 3.41 -10.62
N ALA A 144 -7.09 2.12 -10.95
CA ALA A 144 -7.82 1.52 -12.08
C ALA A 144 -9.33 1.43 -11.85
N THR A 145 -9.78 1.29 -10.60
CA THR A 145 -11.20 1.14 -10.25
C THR A 145 -11.64 2.12 -9.17
N PRO A 146 -12.94 2.40 -9.04
CA PRO A 146 -13.46 3.29 -7.99
C PRO A 146 -13.23 2.77 -6.57
N ILE A 147 -13.03 1.46 -6.38
CA ILE A 147 -12.84 0.83 -5.06
C ILE A 147 -11.39 0.45 -4.75
N GLY A 148 -10.48 0.55 -5.71
CA GLY A 148 -9.08 0.16 -5.55
C GLY A 148 -8.30 1.02 -4.56
N ALA A 149 -8.82 2.21 -4.22
CA ALA A 149 -8.26 3.04 -3.16
C ALA A 149 -9.37 3.79 -2.42
N SER A 150 -9.22 3.95 -1.11
CA SER A 150 -10.17 4.69 -0.26
C SER A 150 -10.40 6.13 -0.76
N ALA A 151 -9.37 6.78 -1.32
CA ALA A 151 -9.48 8.12 -1.90
C ALA A 151 -10.46 8.18 -3.07
N ASN A 152 -10.50 7.14 -3.93
CA ASN A 152 -11.41 7.07 -5.08
C ASN A 152 -12.86 6.96 -4.61
N VAL A 153 -13.10 6.13 -3.58
CA VAL A 153 -14.44 5.97 -2.97
C VAL A 153 -14.94 7.29 -2.41
N VAL A 154 -14.08 8.01 -1.69
CA VAL A 154 -14.43 9.34 -1.15
C VAL A 154 -14.66 10.33 -2.28
N GLY A 155 -13.76 10.41 -3.25
CA GLY A 155 -13.85 11.34 -4.38
C GLY A 155 -15.15 11.15 -5.20
N THR A 156 -15.46 9.89 -5.55
CA THR A 156 -16.70 9.57 -6.29
C THR A 156 -17.97 9.85 -5.47
N SER A 157 -17.93 9.60 -4.15
CA SER A 157 -19.04 9.93 -3.23
C SER A 157 -19.29 11.44 -3.15
N VAL A 158 -18.21 12.23 -3.06
CA VAL A 158 -18.31 13.70 -3.03
C VAL A 158 -18.83 14.22 -4.35
N ALA A 159 -18.36 13.70 -5.48
CA ALA A 159 -18.86 14.06 -6.80
C ALA A 159 -20.37 13.79 -6.93
N ALA A 160 -20.81 12.62 -6.49
CA ALA A 160 -22.24 12.25 -6.50
C ALA A 160 -23.09 13.17 -5.63
N LYS A 161 -22.64 13.55 -4.43
CA LYS A 161 -23.34 14.48 -3.54
C LYS A 161 -23.48 15.89 -4.13
N ASN A 162 -22.57 16.27 -5.01
CA ASN A 162 -22.59 17.56 -5.71
C ASN A 162 -23.29 17.51 -7.09
N GLY A 163 -24.05 16.47 -7.38
CA GLY A 163 -24.81 16.34 -8.63
C GLY A 163 -24.05 15.81 -9.83
N HIS A 164 -22.82 15.35 -9.64
CA HIS A 164 -21.96 14.78 -10.69
C HIS A 164 -21.61 13.31 -10.41
N PRO A 165 -22.58 12.37 -10.45
CA PRO A 165 -22.33 10.97 -10.14
C PRO A 165 -21.42 10.35 -11.21
N VAL A 166 -20.34 9.71 -10.76
CA VAL A 166 -19.44 8.94 -11.61
C VAL A 166 -19.80 7.47 -11.49
N THR A 167 -20.31 6.89 -12.59
CA THR A 167 -20.64 5.46 -12.60
C THR A 167 -19.38 4.60 -12.68
N TRP A 168 -19.47 3.36 -12.21
CA TRP A 168 -18.37 2.38 -12.31
C TRP A 168 -17.81 2.27 -13.74
N GLY A 169 -18.69 2.10 -14.72
CA GLY A 169 -18.28 1.96 -16.12
C GLY A 169 -17.59 3.20 -16.66
N THR A 170 -18.08 4.40 -16.29
CA THR A 170 -17.45 5.66 -16.70
C THR A 170 -16.06 5.81 -16.07
N TYR A 171 -15.92 5.49 -14.80
CA TYR A 171 -14.63 5.55 -14.10
C TYR A 171 -13.61 4.61 -14.75
N CYS A 172 -13.93 3.31 -14.86
CA CYS A 172 -13.03 2.31 -15.40
C CYS A 172 -12.68 2.56 -16.88
N LYS A 173 -13.61 3.10 -17.66
CA LYS A 173 -13.37 3.44 -19.09
C LYS A 173 -12.19 4.40 -19.28
N TYR A 174 -12.01 5.34 -18.37
CA TYR A 174 -10.94 6.34 -18.46
C TYR A 174 -9.74 5.99 -17.58
N CYS A 175 -9.99 5.56 -16.35
CA CYS A 175 -8.92 5.34 -15.39
C CYS A 175 -8.16 4.01 -15.62
N ALA A 176 -8.83 2.92 -16.00
CA ALA A 176 -8.14 1.66 -16.22
C ALA A 176 -7.11 1.69 -17.36
N PRO A 177 -7.41 2.20 -18.58
CA PRO A 177 -6.39 2.29 -19.62
C PRO A 177 -5.28 3.30 -19.27
N ALA A 178 -5.60 4.40 -18.57
CA ALA A 178 -4.60 5.33 -18.08
C ALA A 178 -3.66 4.66 -17.06
N THR A 179 -4.20 3.87 -16.14
CA THR A 179 -3.43 3.09 -15.17
C THR A 179 -2.50 2.09 -15.86
N VAL A 180 -2.99 1.34 -16.86
CA VAL A 180 -2.15 0.42 -17.66
C VAL A 180 -0.99 1.15 -18.30
N LEU A 181 -1.24 2.33 -18.92
CA LEU A 181 -0.19 3.13 -19.53
C LEU A 181 0.86 3.57 -18.49
N VAL A 182 0.42 4.11 -17.37
CA VAL A 182 1.32 4.61 -16.31
C VAL A 182 2.14 3.48 -15.69
N ILE A 183 1.53 2.31 -15.43
CA ILE A 183 2.24 1.13 -14.92
C ILE A 183 3.29 0.65 -15.93
N THR A 184 2.97 0.66 -17.23
CA THR A 184 3.93 0.29 -18.28
C THR A 184 5.13 1.25 -18.30
N ILE A 185 4.89 2.55 -18.20
CA ILE A 185 5.95 3.55 -18.10
C ILE A 185 6.79 3.33 -16.83
N ALA A 186 6.13 3.13 -15.70
CA ALA A 186 6.81 2.86 -14.43
C ALA A 186 7.67 1.59 -14.48
N MET A 187 7.19 0.53 -15.14
CA MET A 187 7.97 -0.69 -15.37
C MET A 187 9.24 -0.42 -16.17
N VAL A 188 9.13 0.35 -17.26
CA VAL A 188 10.30 0.74 -18.06
C VAL A 188 11.29 1.57 -17.23
N CYS A 189 10.78 2.52 -16.43
CA CYS A 189 11.64 3.32 -15.54
C CYS A 189 12.36 2.44 -14.49
N LEU A 190 11.67 1.45 -13.90
CA LEU A 190 12.28 0.50 -12.98
C LEU A 190 13.37 -0.32 -13.66
N PHE A 191 13.12 -0.81 -14.87
CA PHE A 191 14.11 -1.58 -15.62
C PHE A 191 15.36 -0.75 -15.95
N VAL A 192 15.18 0.47 -16.44
CA VAL A 192 16.31 1.37 -16.75
C VAL A 192 17.11 1.76 -15.50
N ARG A 193 16.45 1.86 -14.34
CA ARG A 193 17.08 2.32 -13.11
C ARG A 193 17.82 1.22 -12.35
N TYR A 194 17.30 -0.02 -12.38
CA TYR A 194 17.73 -1.07 -11.46
C TYR A 194 18.19 -2.38 -12.14
N LEU A 195 17.96 -2.52 -13.44
CA LEU A 195 18.33 -3.70 -14.23
C LEU A 195 19.23 -3.35 -15.40
#